data_f615cd0d28d755eb9eaed5b0ad62381a
#
_entry.id   f615cd0d28d755eb9eaed5b0ad62381a
#
_cell.length_a   1.000
_cell.length_b   1.000
_cell.length_c   1.000
_cell.angle_alpha   90.00
_cell.angle_beta   90.00
_cell.angle_gamma   90.00
#
_symmetry.space_group_name_H-M   'P 1'
#
loop_
_entity.id
_entity.type
_entity.pdbx_description
1 polymer ?
#
loop_
_entity_poly.entity_id
_entity_poly.type
_entity_poly.pdbx_seq_one_letter_code
_entity_poly.pdbx_strand_id
1 'polypeptide(L)'
;MRSRFLSDPNFRMTYHTPVLLKEVVDQLAPRRGGLYVDCTVGGGGHAREILRACGPDGRLVGLDWDEQAIPQARERLGEFGARVQLVRANYVELERVLMSLGVTTVDGILFDLGVSSRQFDATERGFSFQREGPLDMRMNRQLGATARDVLRTASLEELAKIFRIYGEEKRARAIAREIVNGRGDAPVETTTQLARLVERVLGPKRGPIHPATRVFQALRIAVNNELGNLARGLEVATTFLKSGGRLAVISFHSLEDRIVKRFFVEQSSGCICPPGLPVCACGRKKVLRIVTRKPLTSEEGEVRANPRARSAKLRVAEKL
;
A
#
# COMPACT_ATOMS: atom_id res chain seq x y z
N MET A 1 -27.88 40.45 -1.65
CA MET A 1 -28.04 39.30 -2.56
C MET A 1 -27.49 38.06 -1.88
N ARG A 2 -28.36 37.18 -1.40
CA ARG A 2 -27.98 35.95 -0.68
C ARG A 2 -27.83 34.84 -1.72
N SER A 3 -26.59 34.34 -1.88
CA SER A 3 -26.28 33.17 -2.73
C SER A 3 -26.83 31.90 -2.09
N ARG A 4 -27.84 31.31 -2.72
CA ARG A 4 -28.35 29.98 -2.44
C ARG A 4 -27.41 28.96 -3.07
N PHE A 5 -26.53 28.34 -2.28
CA PHE A 5 -25.99 27.03 -2.65
C PHE A 5 -26.94 25.96 -2.12
N LEU A 6 -27.67 25.36 -3.04
CA LEU A 6 -28.54 24.22 -2.81
C LEU A 6 -27.69 23.02 -2.38
N SER A 7 -27.91 22.60 -1.15
CA SER A 7 -27.46 21.31 -0.63
C SER A 7 -28.25 20.21 -1.34
N ASP A 8 -27.59 19.42 -2.16
CA ASP A 8 -28.11 18.18 -2.72
C ASP A 8 -28.16 17.12 -1.61
N PRO A 9 -29.36 16.68 -1.14
CA PRO A 9 -29.45 15.69 -0.04
C PRO A 9 -29.03 14.27 -0.44
N ASN A 10 -28.68 14.01 -1.70
CA ASN A 10 -28.32 12.69 -2.20
C ASN A 10 -26.81 12.46 -2.36
N PHE A 11 -25.96 13.43 -2.03
CA PHE A 11 -24.51 13.20 -1.99
C PHE A 11 -24.09 12.54 -0.67
N ARG A 12 -24.59 11.32 -0.43
CA ARG A 12 -23.97 10.43 0.56
C ARG A 12 -22.60 10.05 0.04
N MET A 13 -21.55 10.71 0.49
CA MET A 13 -20.19 10.18 0.38
C MET A 13 -20.18 8.84 1.11
N THR A 14 -20.26 7.75 0.36
CA THR A 14 -20.06 6.39 0.88
C THR A 14 -18.57 6.25 1.21
N TYR A 15 -18.20 6.66 2.42
CA TYR A 15 -16.87 6.39 2.94
C TYR A 15 -16.70 4.87 3.03
N HIS A 16 -15.80 4.31 2.23
CA HIS A 16 -15.44 2.92 2.34
C HIS A 16 -14.97 2.62 3.76
N THR A 17 -15.47 1.54 4.35
CA THR A 17 -14.94 1.00 5.59
C THR A 17 -13.52 0.50 5.33
N PRO A 18 -12.53 0.94 6.11
CA PRO A 18 -11.16 0.45 5.98
C PRO A 18 -11.09 -1.06 6.18
N VAL A 19 -10.18 -1.71 5.46
CA VAL A 19 -10.00 -3.15 5.54
C VAL A 19 -9.34 -3.54 6.86
N LEU A 20 -9.82 -4.59 7.53
CA LEU A 20 -9.29 -5.10 8.81
C LEU A 20 -9.24 -4.01 9.89
N LEU A 21 -10.22 -3.09 9.90
CA LEU A 21 -10.20 -1.93 10.78
C LEU A 21 -10.12 -2.30 12.26
N LYS A 22 -10.95 -3.25 12.69
CA LYS A 22 -10.99 -3.73 14.06
C LYS A 22 -9.67 -4.39 14.43
N GLU A 23 -9.17 -5.26 13.59
CA GLU A 23 -7.91 -5.99 13.79
C GLU A 23 -6.72 -5.03 13.87
N VAL A 24 -6.69 -3.99 13.04
CA VAL A 24 -5.65 -2.95 13.11
C VAL A 24 -5.67 -2.24 14.44
N VAL A 25 -6.83 -1.76 14.90
CA VAL A 25 -6.94 -1.05 16.19
C VAL A 25 -6.59 -1.99 17.35
N ASP A 26 -7.12 -3.21 17.38
CA ASP A 26 -6.84 -4.19 18.42
C ASP A 26 -5.35 -4.55 18.49
N GLN A 27 -4.71 -4.74 17.34
CA GLN A 27 -3.31 -5.16 17.29
C GLN A 27 -2.32 -4.00 17.45
N LEU A 28 -2.63 -2.82 16.92
CA LEU A 28 -1.83 -1.61 17.15
C LEU A 28 -1.90 -1.15 18.60
N ALA A 29 -3.02 -1.49 19.28
CA ALA A 29 -3.30 -1.23 20.70
C ALA A 29 -3.04 0.23 21.11
N PRO A 30 -3.76 1.20 20.52
CA PRO A 30 -3.53 2.60 20.77
C PRO A 30 -3.69 2.93 22.27
N ARG A 31 -2.72 3.67 22.81
CA ARG A 31 -2.70 4.07 24.23
C ARG A 31 -3.06 5.55 24.36
N ARG A 32 -3.71 5.92 25.44
CA ARG A 32 -4.04 7.32 25.75
C ARG A 32 -2.78 8.20 25.68
N GLY A 33 -2.87 9.33 25.01
CA GLY A 33 -1.77 10.28 24.83
C GLY A 33 -0.67 9.82 23.88
N GLY A 34 -0.78 8.62 23.25
CA GLY A 34 0.21 8.09 22.32
C GLY A 34 0.29 8.89 21.01
N LEU A 35 1.44 8.80 20.36
CA LEU A 35 1.68 9.34 19.03
C LEU A 35 1.77 8.21 18.00
N TYR A 36 0.94 8.28 16.98
CA TYR A 36 0.84 7.27 15.93
C TYR A 36 1.17 7.84 14.56
N VAL A 37 1.61 6.98 13.65
CA VAL A 37 1.82 7.33 12.25
C VAL A 37 0.99 6.40 11.38
N ASP A 38 0.22 6.98 10.47
CA ASP A 38 -0.40 6.27 9.34
C ASP A 38 0.37 6.65 8.08
N CYS A 39 1.19 5.72 7.57
CA CYS A 39 2.08 5.94 6.43
C CYS A 39 1.34 5.95 5.08
N THR A 40 0.05 5.62 5.08
CA THR A 40 -0.83 5.44 3.93
C THR A 40 -2.23 5.92 4.27
N VAL A 41 -2.32 7.18 4.77
CA VAL A 41 -3.54 7.68 5.43
C VAL A 41 -4.79 7.63 4.52
N GLY A 42 -4.62 7.70 3.21
CA GLY A 42 -5.71 7.65 2.25
C GLY A 42 -6.82 8.64 2.61
N GLY A 43 -8.05 8.14 2.73
CA GLY A 43 -9.20 8.93 3.21
C GLY A 43 -9.32 9.03 4.73
N GLY A 44 -8.32 8.66 5.51
CA GLY A 44 -8.28 8.81 6.97
C GLY A 44 -9.11 7.81 7.78
N GLY A 45 -9.48 6.67 7.19
CA GLY A 45 -10.36 5.72 7.86
C GLY A 45 -9.73 5.04 9.08
N HIS A 46 -8.56 4.43 8.93
CA HIS A 46 -7.79 3.86 10.02
C HIS A 46 -7.35 4.94 11.02
N ALA A 47 -6.82 6.06 10.51
CA ALA A 47 -6.37 7.19 11.30
C ALA A 47 -7.45 7.69 12.27
N ARG A 48 -8.71 7.76 11.82
CA ARG A 48 -9.85 8.17 12.64
C ARG A 48 -10.05 7.26 13.85
N GLU A 49 -10.05 5.96 13.64
CA GLU A 49 -10.29 5.00 14.73
C GLU A 49 -9.07 4.88 15.66
N ILE A 50 -7.85 5.02 15.15
CA ILE A 50 -6.65 5.13 15.98
C ILE A 50 -6.74 6.36 16.90
N LEU A 51 -7.15 7.53 16.37
CA LEU A 51 -7.31 8.77 17.15
C LEU A 51 -8.41 8.69 18.20
N ARG A 52 -9.49 7.96 17.90
CA ARG A 52 -10.56 7.69 18.88
C ARG A 52 -10.05 6.79 19.99
N ALA A 53 -9.33 5.74 19.64
CA ALA A 53 -8.81 4.77 20.60
C ALA A 53 -7.69 5.35 21.51
N CYS A 54 -6.86 6.28 21.00
CA CYS A 54 -5.79 6.91 21.82
C CYS A 54 -6.28 8.08 22.70
N GLY A 55 -7.59 8.32 22.76
CA GLY A 55 -8.24 9.27 23.66
C GLY A 55 -7.97 10.75 23.33
N PRO A 56 -8.36 11.71 24.21
CA PRO A 56 -8.36 13.12 23.86
C PRO A 56 -6.97 13.69 23.61
N ASP A 57 -5.93 13.12 24.19
CA ASP A 57 -4.55 13.65 24.17
C ASP A 57 -3.66 12.97 23.10
N GLY A 58 -4.12 11.86 22.51
CA GLY A 58 -3.36 11.14 21.50
C GLY A 58 -3.29 11.90 20.17
N ARG A 59 -2.18 11.74 19.44
CA ARG A 59 -1.88 12.44 18.20
C ARG A 59 -1.56 11.48 17.07
N LEU A 60 -1.72 11.96 15.82
CA LEU A 60 -1.41 11.18 14.63
C LEU A 60 -0.74 12.04 13.56
N VAL A 61 0.31 11.49 12.96
CA VAL A 61 0.89 11.99 11.71
C VAL A 61 0.43 11.08 10.59
N GLY A 62 -0.29 11.62 9.60
CA GLY A 62 -0.75 10.88 8.42
C GLY A 62 0.05 11.27 7.19
N LEU A 63 0.59 10.28 6.48
CA LEU A 63 1.28 10.46 5.20
C LEU A 63 0.47 9.84 4.08
N ASP A 64 0.48 10.49 2.94
CA ASP A 64 0.12 9.91 1.65
C ASP A 64 0.81 10.69 0.54
N TRP A 65 1.23 10.03 -0.53
CA TRP A 65 1.84 10.73 -1.65
C TRP A 65 0.86 11.03 -2.80
N ASP A 66 -0.37 10.50 -2.73
CA ASP A 66 -1.45 10.89 -3.64
C ASP A 66 -1.98 12.28 -3.25
N GLU A 67 -1.98 13.20 -4.21
CA GLU A 67 -2.46 14.57 -4.01
C GLU A 67 -3.93 14.64 -3.60
N GLN A 68 -4.73 13.63 -3.94
CA GLN A 68 -6.16 13.57 -3.64
C GLN A 68 -6.47 12.98 -2.26
N ALA A 69 -5.53 12.28 -1.63
CA ALA A 69 -5.73 11.65 -0.33
C ALA A 69 -5.75 12.68 0.81
N ILE A 70 -4.79 13.60 0.83
CA ILE A 70 -4.63 14.57 1.94
C ILE A 70 -5.87 15.47 2.14
N PRO A 71 -6.50 16.05 1.10
CA PRO A 71 -7.74 16.82 1.29
C PRO A 71 -8.88 15.99 1.91
N GLN A 72 -9.04 14.73 1.50
CA GLN A 72 -10.08 13.84 2.04
C GLN A 72 -9.82 13.46 3.50
N ALA A 73 -8.55 13.12 3.82
CA ALA A 73 -8.16 12.84 5.19
C ALA A 73 -8.40 14.08 6.09
N ARG A 74 -8.09 15.27 5.59
CA ARG A 74 -8.32 16.54 6.33
C ARG A 74 -9.80 16.77 6.63
N GLU A 75 -10.66 16.55 5.66
CA GLU A 75 -12.10 16.64 5.86
C GLU A 75 -12.61 15.64 6.91
N ARG A 76 -12.23 14.37 6.74
CA ARG A 76 -12.66 13.27 7.62
C ARG A 76 -12.13 13.39 9.05
N LEU A 77 -10.92 13.90 9.21
CA LEU A 77 -10.22 14.00 10.49
C LEU A 77 -10.36 15.39 11.14
N GLY A 78 -11.15 16.29 10.55
CA GLY A 78 -11.32 17.66 11.04
C GLY A 78 -11.80 17.74 12.48
N GLU A 79 -12.61 16.76 12.96
CA GLU A 79 -13.07 16.68 14.35
C GLU A 79 -11.93 16.59 15.39
N PHE A 80 -10.74 16.16 14.98
CA PHE A 80 -9.58 15.98 15.87
C PHE A 80 -8.66 17.22 15.94
N GLY A 81 -8.85 18.22 15.07
CA GLY A 81 -8.13 19.49 15.10
C GLY A 81 -6.61 19.35 15.11
N ALA A 82 -5.95 19.98 16.07
CA ALA A 82 -4.48 20.01 16.18
C ALA A 82 -3.84 18.64 16.53
N ARG A 83 -4.64 17.63 16.85
CA ARG A 83 -4.15 16.27 17.11
C ARG A 83 -3.67 15.55 15.85
N VAL A 84 -3.97 16.08 14.66
CA VAL A 84 -3.66 15.48 13.37
C VAL A 84 -2.74 16.38 12.57
N GLN A 85 -1.65 15.80 12.09
CA GLN A 85 -0.77 16.44 11.11
C GLN A 85 -0.76 15.58 9.84
N LEU A 86 -1.16 16.18 8.71
CA LEU A 86 -1.24 15.50 7.42
C LEU A 86 -0.16 16.05 6.49
N VAL A 87 0.67 15.17 5.97
CA VAL A 87 1.80 15.51 5.12
C VAL A 87 1.71 14.75 3.81
N ARG A 88 1.79 15.48 2.68
CA ARG A 88 1.93 14.84 1.38
C ARG A 88 3.37 14.38 1.18
N ALA A 89 3.62 13.10 1.36
CA ALA A 89 4.95 12.49 1.22
C ALA A 89 4.82 10.99 0.96
N ASN A 90 5.83 10.41 0.31
CA ASN A 90 5.98 8.96 0.30
C ASN A 90 6.52 8.50 1.67
N TYR A 91 6.08 7.37 2.15
CA TYR A 91 6.57 6.82 3.43
C TYR A 91 8.07 6.49 3.45
N VAL A 92 8.77 6.43 2.32
CA VAL A 92 10.24 6.38 2.29
C VAL A 92 10.87 7.69 2.83
N GLU A 93 10.10 8.78 2.84
CA GLU A 93 10.49 10.07 3.39
C GLU A 93 10.10 10.24 4.87
N LEU A 94 9.63 9.17 5.52
CA LEU A 94 9.13 9.18 6.90
C LEU A 94 10.13 9.84 7.87
N GLU A 95 11.42 9.52 7.75
CA GLU A 95 12.47 10.14 8.56
C GLU A 95 12.48 11.65 8.42
N ARG A 96 12.55 12.15 7.20
CA ARG A 96 12.55 13.60 6.92
C ARG A 96 11.30 14.28 7.49
N VAL A 97 10.13 13.64 7.31
CA VAL A 97 8.85 14.17 7.80
C VAL A 97 8.83 14.23 9.31
N LEU A 98 9.15 13.14 10.01
CA LEU A 98 9.12 13.11 11.47
C LEU A 98 10.15 14.06 12.09
N MET A 99 11.35 14.13 11.54
CA MET A 99 12.37 15.07 11.99
C MET A 99 11.93 16.54 11.82
N SER A 100 11.29 16.89 10.70
CA SER A 100 10.78 18.25 10.46
C SER A 100 9.65 18.65 11.44
N LEU A 101 8.96 17.67 12.02
CA LEU A 101 7.92 17.84 13.03
C LEU A 101 8.46 17.77 14.47
N GLY A 102 9.77 17.60 14.65
CA GLY A 102 10.39 17.43 15.97
C GLY A 102 10.05 16.10 16.63
N VAL A 103 9.62 15.10 15.86
CA VAL A 103 9.24 13.76 16.37
C VAL A 103 10.44 12.84 16.29
N THR A 104 10.88 12.34 17.43
CA THR A 104 12.00 11.40 17.54
C THR A 104 11.54 9.95 17.69
N THR A 105 10.38 9.72 18.30
CA THR A 105 9.84 8.38 18.50
C THR A 105 8.30 8.39 18.50
N VAL A 106 7.70 7.25 18.15
CA VAL A 106 6.25 7.06 18.07
C VAL A 106 5.81 5.74 18.74
N ASP A 107 4.55 5.68 19.17
CA ASP A 107 3.98 4.54 19.89
C ASP A 107 3.46 3.44 18.92
N GLY A 108 3.18 3.80 17.66
CA GLY A 108 2.79 2.83 16.65
C GLY A 108 2.79 3.40 15.24
N ILE A 109 3.00 2.51 14.27
CA ILE A 109 3.04 2.85 12.84
C ILE A 109 2.18 1.86 12.08
N LEU A 110 1.36 2.39 11.17
CA LEU A 110 0.52 1.64 10.25
C LEU A 110 0.99 1.84 8.80
N PHE A 111 1.02 0.73 8.05
CA PHE A 111 1.03 0.72 6.60
C PHE A 111 -0.20 -0.04 6.11
N ASP A 112 -1.08 0.62 5.35
CA ASP A 112 -2.17 -0.01 4.59
C ASP A 112 -1.79 0.07 3.11
N LEU A 113 -1.16 -1.01 2.60
CA LEU A 113 -0.49 -1.00 1.30
C LEU A 113 -1.48 -1.07 0.13
N GLY A 114 -0.99 -0.69 -1.04
CA GLY A 114 -1.72 -0.78 -2.29
C GLY A 114 -2.45 0.50 -2.67
N VAL A 115 -3.42 0.38 -3.57
CA VAL A 115 -4.21 1.49 -4.09
C VAL A 115 -5.49 1.69 -3.31
N SER A 116 -5.86 2.94 -3.05
CA SER A 116 -7.13 3.26 -2.44
C SER A 116 -8.30 2.88 -3.36
N SER A 117 -9.48 2.65 -2.78
CA SER A 117 -10.69 2.37 -3.54
C SER A 117 -10.97 3.44 -4.58
N ARG A 118 -10.74 4.70 -4.24
CA ARG A 118 -10.95 5.83 -5.14
C ARG A 118 -9.98 5.81 -6.33
N GLN A 119 -8.69 5.54 -6.10
CA GLN A 119 -7.72 5.39 -7.18
C GLN A 119 -8.11 4.27 -8.13
N PHE A 120 -8.60 3.16 -7.58
CA PHE A 120 -9.02 2.01 -8.37
C PHE A 120 -10.30 2.27 -9.18
N ASP A 121 -11.24 3.04 -8.63
CA ASP A 121 -12.54 3.34 -9.27
C ASP A 121 -12.46 4.51 -10.27
N ALA A 122 -11.45 5.36 -10.14
CA ALA A 122 -11.20 6.48 -11.04
C ALA A 122 -10.58 6.00 -12.36
N THR A 123 -11.36 6.00 -13.43
CA THR A 123 -10.95 5.48 -14.74
C THR A 123 -9.74 6.20 -15.31
N GLU A 124 -9.63 7.50 -15.06
CA GLU A 124 -8.50 8.35 -15.51
C GLU A 124 -7.18 8.03 -14.80
N ARG A 125 -7.20 7.20 -13.74
CA ARG A 125 -6.01 6.76 -13.02
C ARG A 125 -5.40 5.48 -13.63
N GLY A 126 -6.16 4.70 -14.40
CA GLY A 126 -5.68 3.52 -15.11
C GLY A 126 -5.35 2.28 -14.26
N PHE A 127 -5.75 2.24 -12.99
CA PHE A 127 -5.51 1.08 -12.12
C PHE A 127 -6.42 -0.11 -12.39
N SER A 128 -7.57 0.13 -13.03
CA SER A 128 -8.57 -0.89 -13.33
C SER A 128 -8.78 -1.03 -14.83
N PHE A 129 -9.05 -2.24 -15.29
CA PHE A 129 -9.44 -2.55 -16.67
C PHE A 129 -10.94 -2.85 -16.83
N GLN A 130 -11.73 -2.65 -15.78
CA GLN A 130 -13.18 -2.81 -15.85
C GLN A 130 -13.86 -1.73 -16.70
N ARG A 131 -13.24 -0.58 -16.81
CA ARG A 131 -13.62 0.54 -17.66
C ARG A 131 -12.42 1.00 -18.45
N GLU A 132 -12.68 1.55 -19.63
CA GLU A 132 -11.62 2.11 -20.45
C GLU A 132 -11.08 3.40 -19.83
N GLY A 133 -9.75 3.48 -19.77
CA GLY A 133 -9.04 4.66 -19.26
C GLY A 133 -7.59 4.66 -19.73
N PRO A 134 -6.87 5.75 -19.56
CA PRO A 134 -5.44 5.82 -19.90
C PRO A 134 -4.63 4.90 -19.00
N LEU A 135 -3.53 4.34 -19.51
CA LEU A 135 -2.59 3.54 -18.74
C LEU A 135 -1.62 4.46 -17.97
N ASP A 136 -2.12 5.18 -16.95
CA ASP A 136 -1.29 6.02 -16.08
C ASP A 136 -0.65 5.18 -14.95
N MET A 137 -1.43 4.65 -14.05
CA MET A 137 -1.06 3.85 -12.87
C MET A 137 -0.11 4.53 -11.87
N ARG A 138 0.19 5.82 -11.99
CA ARG A 138 1.00 6.54 -11.00
C ARG A 138 0.17 6.89 -9.77
N MET A 139 0.64 6.58 -8.60
CA MET A 139 0.03 7.05 -7.34
C MET A 139 0.27 8.55 -7.15
N ASN A 140 1.48 9.03 -7.42
CA ASN A 140 1.79 10.45 -7.54
C ASN A 140 1.92 10.85 -9.03
N ARG A 141 0.95 11.60 -9.56
CA ARG A 141 0.89 11.99 -10.99
C ARG A 141 1.92 13.03 -11.38
N GLN A 142 2.60 13.65 -10.45
CA GLN A 142 3.64 14.66 -10.72
C GLN A 142 5.01 14.03 -11.02
N LEU A 143 5.19 12.73 -10.75
CA LEU A 143 6.48 12.06 -10.85
C LEU A 143 6.41 10.81 -11.73
N GLY A 144 7.55 10.51 -12.35
CA GLY A 144 7.81 9.25 -13.03
C GLY A 144 7.08 9.04 -14.35
N ALA A 145 7.39 7.91 -14.96
CA ALA A 145 6.77 7.43 -16.18
C ALA A 145 5.42 6.76 -15.89
N THR A 146 4.47 6.92 -16.80
CA THR A 146 3.19 6.21 -16.76
C THR A 146 3.37 4.74 -17.14
N ALA A 147 2.37 3.90 -16.85
CA ALA A 147 2.35 2.52 -17.33
C ALA A 147 2.41 2.47 -18.86
N ARG A 148 1.75 3.40 -19.55
CA ARG A 148 1.85 3.56 -21.00
C ARG A 148 3.30 3.82 -21.46
N ASP A 149 4.02 4.71 -20.78
CA ASP A 149 5.40 5.01 -21.13
C ASP A 149 6.29 3.77 -20.94
N VAL A 150 6.11 3.03 -19.85
CA VAL A 150 6.80 1.75 -19.61
C VAL A 150 6.53 0.76 -20.74
N LEU A 151 5.26 0.59 -21.15
CA LEU A 151 4.92 -0.31 -22.26
C LEU A 151 5.52 0.16 -23.58
N ARG A 152 5.65 1.47 -23.80
CA ARG A 152 6.17 2.06 -25.02
C ARG A 152 7.70 1.96 -25.12
N THR A 153 8.43 2.14 -24.01
CA THR A 153 9.88 2.34 -24.05
C THR A 153 10.71 1.15 -23.56
N ALA A 154 10.18 0.34 -22.62
CA ALA A 154 10.93 -0.78 -22.07
C ALA A 154 11.22 -1.87 -23.10
N SER A 155 12.39 -2.49 -23.05
CA SER A 155 12.75 -3.63 -23.91
C SER A 155 11.87 -4.86 -23.64
N LEU A 156 11.91 -5.83 -24.54
CA LEU A 156 11.20 -7.11 -24.34
C LEU A 156 11.65 -7.79 -23.05
N GLU A 157 12.94 -7.78 -22.77
CA GLU A 157 13.54 -8.38 -21.58
C GLU A 157 13.07 -7.69 -20.29
N GLU A 158 13.02 -6.37 -20.29
CA GLU A 158 12.56 -5.57 -19.15
C GLU A 158 11.07 -5.81 -18.88
N LEU A 159 10.21 -5.78 -19.90
CA LEU A 159 8.79 -6.10 -19.75
C LEU A 159 8.57 -7.52 -19.26
N ALA A 160 9.29 -8.49 -19.84
CA ALA A 160 9.21 -9.88 -19.41
C ALA A 160 9.67 -10.06 -17.95
N LYS A 161 10.69 -9.32 -17.51
CA LYS A 161 11.15 -9.28 -16.11
C LYS A 161 10.10 -8.69 -15.19
N ILE A 162 9.50 -7.54 -15.55
CA ILE A 162 8.41 -6.90 -14.81
C ILE A 162 7.25 -7.89 -14.62
N PHE A 163 6.72 -8.46 -15.68
CA PHE A 163 5.58 -9.37 -15.61
C PHE A 163 5.88 -10.66 -14.85
N ARG A 164 7.11 -11.18 -14.96
CA ARG A 164 7.52 -12.38 -14.25
C ARG A 164 7.72 -12.14 -12.77
N ILE A 165 8.43 -11.07 -12.38
CA ILE A 165 8.81 -10.82 -11.00
C ILE A 165 7.66 -10.21 -10.22
N TYR A 166 6.99 -9.19 -10.77
CA TYR A 166 5.95 -8.45 -10.06
C TYR A 166 4.53 -8.99 -10.30
N GLY A 167 4.32 -9.70 -11.41
CA GLY A 167 3.05 -10.37 -11.70
C GLY A 167 3.04 -11.86 -11.37
N GLU A 168 4.20 -12.45 -11.10
CA GLU A 168 4.36 -13.92 -10.99
C GLU A 168 3.75 -14.64 -12.23
N GLU A 169 3.83 -13.98 -13.42
CA GLU A 169 3.21 -14.46 -14.65
C GLU A 169 4.13 -15.42 -15.42
N LYS A 170 3.66 -16.64 -15.63
CA LYS A 170 4.46 -17.70 -16.27
C LYS A 170 4.71 -17.42 -17.76
N ARG A 171 3.74 -16.82 -18.46
CA ARG A 171 3.84 -16.47 -19.88
C ARG A 171 4.30 -15.03 -20.12
N ALA A 172 5.01 -14.43 -19.16
CA ALA A 172 5.51 -13.05 -19.17
C ALA A 172 6.20 -12.67 -20.50
N ARG A 173 7.09 -13.56 -21.03
CA ARG A 173 7.83 -13.29 -22.28
C ARG A 173 6.92 -13.25 -23.52
N ALA A 174 5.86 -14.05 -23.55
CA ALA A 174 4.90 -14.06 -24.65
C ALA A 174 4.08 -12.74 -24.67
N ILE A 175 3.63 -12.27 -23.49
CA ILE A 175 2.92 -11.00 -23.34
C ILE A 175 3.84 -9.84 -23.74
N ALA A 176 5.08 -9.81 -23.23
CA ALA A 176 6.05 -8.78 -23.55
C ALA A 176 6.34 -8.70 -25.06
N ARG A 177 6.48 -9.85 -25.74
CA ARG A 177 6.70 -9.93 -27.18
C ARG A 177 5.54 -9.33 -27.96
N GLU A 178 4.30 -9.68 -27.59
CA GLU A 178 3.12 -9.14 -28.28
C GLU A 178 3.03 -7.62 -28.14
N ILE A 179 3.33 -7.08 -26.95
CA ILE A 179 3.36 -5.63 -26.70
C ILE A 179 4.43 -4.96 -27.58
N VAL A 180 5.66 -5.49 -27.58
CA VAL A 180 6.78 -4.89 -28.32
C VAL A 180 6.54 -4.94 -29.82
N ASN A 181 6.05 -6.06 -30.35
CA ASN A 181 5.74 -6.22 -31.77
C ASN A 181 4.62 -5.27 -32.24
N GLY A 182 3.63 -5.02 -31.37
CA GLY A 182 2.50 -4.15 -31.70
C GLY A 182 2.77 -2.64 -31.63
N ARG A 183 3.95 -2.20 -31.19
CA ARG A 183 4.23 -0.77 -30.93
C ARG A 183 4.11 0.12 -32.16
N GLY A 184 4.44 -0.39 -33.35
CA GLY A 184 4.36 0.37 -34.58
C GLY A 184 2.93 0.53 -35.11
N ASP A 185 2.18 -0.56 -35.15
CA ASP A 185 0.90 -0.62 -35.86
C ASP A 185 -0.31 -0.47 -34.93
N ALA A 186 -0.21 -1.00 -33.71
CA ALA A 186 -1.30 -1.02 -32.73
C ALA A 186 -0.78 -0.84 -31.29
N PRO A 187 -0.28 0.36 -30.95
CA PRO A 187 0.26 0.63 -29.62
C PRO A 187 -0.83 0.48 -28.56
N VAL A 188 -0.41 -0.01 -27.39
CA VAL A 188 -1.31 -0.20 -26.23
C VAL A 188 -1.40 1.13 -25.46
N GLU A 189 -2.51 1.83 -25.58
CA GLU A 189 -2.74 3.15 -25.00
C GLU A 189 -3.71 3.12 -23.82
N THR A 190 -4.66 2.15 -23.81
CA THR A 190 -5.73 2.10 -22.81
C THR A 190 -5.74 0.80 -21.98
N THR A 191 -6.39 0.87 -20.83
CA THR A 191 -6.54 -0.27 -19.93
C THR A 191 -7.23 -1.46 -20.59
N THR A 192 -8.28 -1.21 -21.37
CA THR A 192 -9.03 -2.27 -22.07
C THR A 192 -8.23 -2.87 -23.22
N GLN A 193 -7.42 -2.09 -23.94
CA GLN A 193 -6.51 -2.61 -24.97
C GLN A 193 -5.48 -3.57 -24.35
N LEU A 194 -4.86 -3.20 -23.22
CA LEU A 194 -3.92 -4.07 -22.54
C LEU A 194 -4.61 -5.36 -22.05
N ALA A 195 -5.79 -5.26 -21.46
CA ALA A 195 -6.51 -6.42 -20.99
C ALA A 195 -6.85 -7.40 -22.12
N ARG A 196 -7.34 -6.89 -23.27
CA ARG A 196 -7.64 -7.68 -24.46
C ARG A 196 -6.39 -8.34 -25.05
N LEU A 197 -5.25 -7.62 -25.10
CA LEU A 197 -3.97 -8.18 -25.53
C LEU A 197 -3.57 -9.36 -24.66
N VAL A 198 -3.64 -9.20 -23.34
CA VAL A 198 -3.29 -10.25 -22.40
C VAL A 198 -4.23 -11.47 -22.54
N GLU A 199 -5.54 -11.24 -22.74
CA GLU A 199 -6.50 -12.32 -23.00
C GLU A 199 -6.19 -13.08 -24.30
N ARG A 200 -5.83 -12.40 -25.40
CA ARG A 200 -5.43 -13.07 -26.64
C ARG A 200 -4.22 -13.98 -26.41
N VAL A 201 -3.24 -13.52 -25.62
CA VAL A 201 -2.03 -14.31 -25.34
C VAL A 201 -2.28 -15.46 -24.38
N LEU A 202 -3.03 -15.23 -23.29
CA LEU A 202 -3.21 -16.21 -22.21
C LEU A 202 -4.43 -17.14 -22.43
N GLY A 203 -5.34 -16.74 -23.29
CA GLY A 203 -6.66 -17.34 -23.46
C GLY A 203 -7.70 -16.72 -22.49
N PRO A 204 -8.97 -17.12 -22.64
CA PRO A 204 -10.07 -16.58 -21.85
C PRO A 204 -9.92 -16.92 -20.36
N LYS A 205 -10.65 -16.16 -19.52
CA LYS A 205 -10.65 -16.34 -18.07
C LYS A 205 -10.98 -17.81 -17.69
N ARG A 206 -10.03 -18.44 -16.98
CA ARG A 206 -10.18 -19.78 -16.40
C ARG A 206 -10.07 -19.66 -14.88
N GLY A 207 -11.17 -19.48 -14.16
CA GLY A 207 -11.19 -19.34 -12.70
C GLY A 207 -11.60 -17.95 -12.20
N PRO A 208 -11.43 -17.67 -10.90
CA PRO A 208 -11.97 -16.47 -10.27
C PRO A 208 -11.23 -15.18 -10.64
N ILE A 209 -9.95 -15.27 -11.05
CA ILE A 209 -9.07 -14.12 -11.33
C ILE A 209 -8.98 -13.91 -12.84
N HIS A 210 -9.15 -12.65 -13.27
CA HIS A 210 -8.98 -12.28 -14.68
C HIS A 210 -7.50 -12.38 -15.11
N PRO A 211 -7.17 -12.90 -16.31
CA PRO A 211 -5.78 -13.09 -16.74
C PRO A 211 -4.95 -11.80 -16.72
N ALA A 212 -5.56 -10.64 -17.03
CA ALA A 212 -4.86 -9.36 -17.01
C ALA A 212 -4.49 -8.87 -15.58
N THR A 213 -5.10 -9.39 -14.52
CA THR A 213 -4.88 -8.91 -13.14
C THR A 213 -3.39 -8.90 -12.76
N ARG A 214 -2.66 -9.96 -13.09
CA ARG A 214 -1.22 -10.07 -12.79
C ARG A 214 -0.37 -9.08 -13.55
N VAL A 215 -0.72 -8.78 -14.81
CA VAL A 215 -0.01 -7.82 -15.64
C VAL A 215 -0.24 -6.40 -15.13
N PHE A 216 -1.48 -6.06 -14.75
CA PHE A 216 -1.82 -4.78 -14.14
C PHE A 216 -1.12 -4.59 -12.80
N GLN A 217 -1.12 -5.61 -11.94
CA GLN A 217 -0.35 -5.59 -10.68
C GLN A 217 1.15 -5.36 -10.96
N ALA A 218 1.73 -6.05 -11.94
CA ALA A 218 3.14 -5.93 -12.27
C ALA A 218 3.53 -4.53 -12.73
N LEU A 219 2.72 -3.92 -13.61
CA LEU A 219 2.93 -2.55 -14.07
C LEU A 219 2.79 -1.55 -12.93
N ARG A 220 1.76 -1.68 -12.09
CA ARG A 220 1.53 -0.81 -10.94
C ARG A 220 2.74 -0.82 -9.99
N ILE A 221 3.22 -2.01 -9.65
CA ILE A 221 4.41 -2.18 -8.80
C ILE A 221 5.64 -1.54 -9.45
N ALA A 222 5.85 -1.73 -10.75
CA ALA A 222 6.99 -1.18 -11.46
C ALA A 222 6.94 0.36 -11.53
N VAL A 223 5.78 0.92 -11.92
CA VAL A 223 5.57 2.37 -12.06
C VAL A 223 5.80 3.11 -10.74
N ASN A 224 5.34 2.52 -9.63
CA ASN A 224 5.39 3.16 -8.32
C ASN A 224 6.56 2.71 -7.44
N ASN A 225 7.40 1.79 -7.92
CA ASN A 225 8.47 1.15 -7.12
C ASN A 225 7.98 0.63 -5.75
N GLU A 226 6.77 0.04 -5.72
CA GLU A 226 6.06 -0.29 -4.47
C GLU A 226 6.88 -1.17 -3.53
N LEU A 227 7.52 -2.22 -4.07
CA LEU A 227 8.27 -3.18 -3.25
C LEU A 227 9.59 -2.59 -2.71
N GLY A 228 10.28 -1.77 -3.49
CA GLY A 228 11.48 -1.05 -3.05
C GLY A 228 11.15 -0.04 -1.96
N ASN A 229 10.09 0.72 -2.17
CA ASN A 229 9.59 1.68 -1.19
C ASN A 229 9.16 0.98 0.11
N LEU A 230 8.46 -0.16 0.02
CA LEU A 230 8.04 -0.94 1.19
C LEU A 230 9.26 -1.41 2.01
N ALA A 231 10.25 -2.01 1.36
CA ALA A 231 11.44 -2.49 2.06
C ALA A 231 12.13 -1.33 2.82
N ARG A 232 12.34 -0.20 2.17
CA ARG A 232 12.95 0.98 2.80
C ARG A 232 12.06 1.59 3.89
N GLY A 233 10.75 1.69 3.66
CA GLY A 233 9.79 2.23 4.62
C GLY A 233 9.75 1.43 5.93
N LEU A 234 9.81 0.09 5.87
CA LEU A 234 9.86 -0.78 7.04
C LEU A 234 11.13 -0.56 7.88
N GLU A 235 12.29 -0.41 7.22
CA GLU A 235 13.55 -0.10 7.89
C GLU A 235 13.43 1.21 8.67
N VAL A 236 13.04 2.30 7.98
CA VAL A 236 12.88 3.62 8.58
C VAL A 236 11.85 3.60 9.71
N ALA A 237 10.68 3.01 9.48
CA ALA A 237 9.62 2.92 10.49
C ALA A 237 10.12 2.27 11.78
N THR A 238 10.90 1.20 11.67
CA THR A 238 11.41 0.48 12.83
C THR A 238 12.36 1.32 13.69
N THR A 239 13.09 2.29 13.11
CA THR A 239 13.98 3.18 13.87
C THR A 239 13.21 4.17 14.75
N PHE A 240 12.04 4.62 14.30
CA PHE A 240 11.22 5.59 15.02
C PHE A 240 10.27 4.97 16.07
N LEU A 241 10.12 3.66 16.11
CA LEU A 241 9.30 3.03 17.15
C LEU A 241 9.98 3.07 18.52
N LYS A 242 9.22 3.46 19.54
CA LYS A 242 9.58 3.26 20.96
C LYS A 242 9.64 1.79 21.29
N SER A 243 10.38 1.42 22.34
CA SER A 243 10.25 0.09 22.97
C SER A 243 8.78 -0.13 23.38
N GLY A 244 8.21 -1.30 23.03
CA GLY A 244 6.79 -1.62 23.17
C GLY A 244 5.88 -0.99 22.10
N GLY A 245 6.40 -0.15 21.20
CA GLY A 245 5.67 0.39 20.06
C GLY A 245 5.43 -0.66 18.98
N ARG A 246 4.33 -0.55 18.23
CA ARG A 246 3.91 -1.57 17.27
C ARG A 246 3.94 -1.10 15.82
N LEU A 247 4.42 -1.97 14.94
CA LEU A 247 4.39 -1.84 13.49
C LEU A 247 3.33 -2.77 12.92
N ALA A 248 2.26 -2.20 12.38
CA ALA A 248 1.17 -2.92 11.73
C ALA A 248 1.25 -2.70 10.21
N VAL A 249 1.17 -3.79 9.44
CA VAL A 249 1.25 -3.73 7.98
C VAL A 249 0.16 -4.60 7.37
N ILE A 250 -0.72 -3.99 6.56
CA ILE A 250 -1.70 -4.68 5.72
C ILE A 250 -1.09 -4.81 4.33
N SER A 251 -1.05 -6.02 3.81
CA SER A 251 -0.63 -6.33 2.44
C SER A 251 -1.77 -6.97 1.66
N PHE A 252 -1.82 -6.75 0.33
CA PHE A 252 -2.91 -7.23 -0.54
C PHE A 252 -2.45 -8.26 -1.57
N HIS A 253 -1.15 -8.49 -1.69
CA HIS A 253 -0.62 -9.56 -2.56
C HIS A 253 0.61 -10.26 -1.95
N SER A 254 0.95 -11.41 -2.55
CA SER A 254 1.99 -12.32 -2.07
C SER A 254 3.38 -11.70 -1.94
N LEU A 255 3.74 -10.76 -2.81
CA LEU A 255 5.07 -10.14 -2.82
C LEU A 255 5.24 -9.18 -1.65
N GLU A 256 4.23 -8.35 -1.34
CA GLU A 256 4.23 -7.49 -0.15
C GLU A 256 4.28 -8.33 1.12
N ASP A 257 3.38 -9.31 1.27
CA ASP A 257 3.34 -10.20 2.44
C ASP A 257 4.68 -10.91 2.67
N ARG A 258 5.36 -11.32 1.59
CA ARG A 258 6.69 -11.95 1.63
C ARG A 258 7.76 -11.01 2.15
N ILE A 259 7.76 -9.75 1.73
CA ILE A 259 8.71 -8.72 2.20
C ILE A 259 8.48 -8.46 3.69
N VAL A 260 7.25 -8.19 4.10
CA VAL A 260 6.90 -7.91 5.50
C VAL A 260 7.27 -9.10 6.39
N LYS A 261 6.88 -10.33 6.00
CA LYS A 261 7.20 -11.55 6.74
C LYS A 261 8.73 -11.72 6.91
N ARG A 262 9.48 -11.58 5.82
CA ARG A 262 10.95 -11.74 5.85
C ARG A 262 11.58 -10.69 6.74
N PHE A 263 11.18 -9.44 6.62
CA PHE A 263 11.67 -8.33 7.44
C PHE A 263 11.39 -8.59 8.93
N PHE A 264 10.16 -8.99 9.31
CA PHE A 264 9.83 -9.26 10.71
C PHE A 264 10.62 -10.46 11.27
N VAL A 265 10.76 -11.54 10.50
CA VAL A 265 11.59 -12.70 10.89
C VAL A 265 13.04 -12.27 11.09
N GLU A 266 13.58 -11.52 10.16
CA GLU A 266 14.95 -11.03 10.20
C GLU A 266 15.21 -10.13 11.40
N GLN A 267 14.33 -9.16 11.68
CA GLN A 267 14.45 -8.25 12.83
C GLN A 267 14.15 -8.93 14.18
N SER A 268 13.45 -10.07 14.17
CA SER A 268 13.20 -10.86 15.39
C SER A 268 14.29 -11.90 15.67
N SER A 269 15.22 -12.09 14.75
CA SER A 269 16.35 -13.01 14.92
C SER A 269 17.51 -12.32 15.64
N GLY A 270 18.00 -12.93 16.73
CA GLY A 270 19.13 -12.37 17.48
C GLY A 270 20.46 -12.60 16.80
N CYS A 271 20.70 -13.82 16.35
CA CYS A 271 21.97 -14.21 15.74
C CYS A 271 21.75 -14.76 14.33
N ILE A 272 22.62 -14.38 13.39
CA ILE A 272 22.63 -14.87 12.00
C ILE A 272 23.91 -15.68 11.67
N CYS A 273 24.71 -15.97 12.68
CA CYS A 273 25.88 -16.81 12.50
C CYS A 273 25.48 -18.23 12.08
N PRO A 274 26.32 -18.92 11.32
CA PRO A 274 26.12 -20.34 11.01
C PRO A 274 25.94 -21.17 12.30
N PRO A 275 25.01 -22.17 12.28
CA PRO A 275 24.89 -23.09 13.41
C PRO A 275 26.23 -23.77 13.75
N GLY A 276 26.56 -23.81 15.06
CA GLY A 276 27.79 -24.46 15.55
C GLY A 276 28.99 -23.54 15.79
N LEU A 277 28.87 -22.22 15.52
CA LEU A 277 29.90 -21.27 15.95
C LEU A 277 29.92 -21.16 17.48
N PRO A 278 31.10 -21.38 18.15
CA PRO A 278 31.19 -21.37 19.62
C PRO A 278 30.86 -20.00 20.23
N VAL A 279 31.13 -18.92 19.51
CA VAL A 279 30.90 -17.54 19.94
C VAL A 279 30.20 -16.75 18.82
N CYS A 280 29.21 -15.99 19.18
CA CYS A 280 28.50 -15.12 18.22
C CYS A 280 29.42 -14.01 17.74
N ALA A 281 29.73 -14.00 16.43
CA ALA A 281 30.58 -12.99 15.78
C ALA A 281 29.77 -11.85 15.12
N CYS A 282 28.42 -11.99 14.95
CA CYS A 282 27.63 -11.00 14.20
C CYS A 282 27.20 -9.79 15.04
N GLY A 283 27.28 -9.84 16.36
CA GLY A 283 26.86 -8.76 17.27
C GLY A 283 25.38 -8.35 17.16
N ARG A 284 24.57 -9.08 16.38
CA ARG A 284 23.18 -8.71 16.07
C ARG A 284 22.26 -8.90 17.27
N LYS A 285 21.48 -7.89 17.57
CA LYS A 285 20.44 -7.94 18.62
C LYS A 285 19.07 -8.06 17.96
N LYS A 286 18.14 -8.70 18.66
CA LYS A 286 16.72 -8.67 18.28
C LYS A 286 16.22 -7.25 18.40
N VAL A 287 15.53 -6.78 17.38
CA VAL A 287 14.95 -5.43 17.31
C VAL A 287 13.44 -5.47 17.45
N LEU A 288 12.82 -6.53 16.91
CA LEU A 288 11.38 -6.72 16.92
C LEU A 288 11.00 -8.05 17.59
N ARG A 289 9.80 -8.10 18.13
CA ARG A 289 9.07 -9.31 18.54
C ARG A 289 7.86 -9.47 17.64
N ILE A 290 7.70 -10.63 16.99
CA ILE A 290 6.53 -10.91 16.14
C ILE A 290 5.31 -11.08 17.04
N VAL A 291 4.30 -10.23 16.85
CA VAL A 291 3.01 -10.31 17.54
C VAL A 291 2.09 -11.31 16.85
N THR A 292 1.93 -11.19 15.53
CA THR A 292 1.10 -12.09 14.72
C THR A 292 1.95 -13.15 14.03
N ARG A 293 2.01 -14.37 14.59
CA ARG A 293 2.76 -15.50 13.97
C ARG A 293 2.19 -15.88 12.59
N LYS A 294 0.85 -15.89 12.48
CA LYS A 294 0.12 -16.02 11.21
C LYS A 294 -0.50 -14.66 10.89
N PRO A 295 -0.64 -14.29 9.60
CA PRO A 295 -1.34 -13.05 9.28
C PRO A 295 -2.80 -13.14 9.70
N LEU A 296 -3.36 -12.04 10.17
CA LEU A 296 -4.80 -11.90 10.32
C LEU A 296 -5.40 -11.59 8.95
N THR A 297 -6.54 -12.16 8.66
CA THR A 297 -7.26 -12.01 7.37
C THR A 297 -8.69 -11.59 7.64
N SER A 298 -9.29 -10.93 6.67
CA SER A 298 -10.68 -10.49 6.75
C SER A 298 -11.66 -11.66 6.93
N GLU A 299 -12.66 -11.46 7.74
CA GLU A 299 -13.76 -12.40 7.92
C GLU A 299 -14.67 -12.42 6.67
N GLU A 300 -15.43 -13.51 6.49
CA GLU A 300 -16.33 -13.66 5.34
C GLU A 300 -17.35 -12.51 5.23
N GLY A 301 -17.84 -11.99 6.36
CA GLY A 301 -18.76 -10.85 6.39
C GLY A 301 -18.15 -9.60 5.77
N GLU A 302 -16.90 -9.28 6.13
CA GLU A 302 -16.17 -8.18 5.56
C GLU A 302 -15.90 -8.39 4.06
N VAL A 303 -15.49 -9.59 3.65
CA VAL A 303 -15.23 -9.91 2.24
C VAL A 303 -16.48 -9.78 1.39
N ARG A 304 -17.67 -10.13 1.92
CA ARG A 304 -18.94 -9.93 1.21
C ARG A 304 -19.29 -8.46 1.04
N ALA A 305 -19.05 -7.64 2.07
CA ALA A 305 -19.28 -6.19 2.04
C ALA A 305 -18.22 -5.44 1.22
N ASN A 306 -16.96 -5.90 1.28
CA ASN A 306 -15.82 -5.33 0.57
C ASN A 306 -14.97 -6.43 -0.08
N PRO A 307 -15.21 -6.80 -1.35
CA PRO A 307 -14.44 -7.86 -2.03
C PRO A 307 -12.92 -7.62 -2.09
N ARG A 308 -12.47 -6.38 -1.91
CA ARG A 308 -11.03 -6.02 -1.87
C ARG A 308 -10.34 -6.55 -0.61
N ALA A 309 -11.09 -6.75 0.47
CA ALA A 309 -10.61 -7.32 1.71
C ALA A 309 -10.17 -8.80 1.58
N ARG A 310 -10.64 -9.52 0.54
CA ARG A 310 -10.38 -10.95 0.34
C ARG A 310 -8.90 -11.34 0.40
N SER A 311 -8.01 -10.49 -0.09
CA SER A 311 -6.57 -10.78 -0.17
C SER A 311 -5.77 -10.10 0.93
N ALA A 312 -6.42 -9.33 1.80
CA ALA A 312 -5.78 -8.58 2.87
C ALA A 312 -5.15 -9.50 3.92
N LYS A 313 -3.96 -9.12 4.35
CA LYS A 313 -3.18 -9.82 5.39
C LYS A 313 -2.54 -8.80 6.32
N LEU A 314 -2.98 -8.77 7.55
CA LEU A 314 -2.38 -7.93 8.57
C LEU A 314 -1.27 -8.70 9.30
N ARG A 315 -0.07 -8.11 9.35
CA ARG A 315 1.04 -8.56 10.19
C ARG A 315 1.44 -7.47 11.15
N VAL A 316 1.76 -7.87 12.39
CA VAL A 316 2.16 -6.94 13.44
C VAL A 316 3.40 -7.45 14.16
N ALA A 317 4.34 -6.53 14.39
CA ALA A 317 5.51 -6.73 15.24
C ALA A 317 5.63 -5.59 16.25
N GLU A 318 6.29 -5.86 17.37
CA GLU A 318 6.50 -4.92 18.47
C GLU A 318 7.99 -4.67 18.65
N LYS A 319 8.38 -3.42 18.87
CA LYS A 319 9.77 -3.02 19.15
C LYS A 319 10.19 -3.49 20.53
N LEU A 320 11.37 -4.09 20.64
CA LEU A 320 11.98 -4.54 21.89
C LEU A 320 12.70 -3.42 22.62
#